data_1e40ffb338a6a929ca854ae93843d5b7
#
_entry.id   1e40ffb338a6a929ca854ae93843d5b7
#
_cell.length_a   1.000
_cell.length_b   1.000
_cell.length_c   1.000
_cell.angle_alpha   90.00
_cell.angle_beta   90.00
_cell.angle_gamma   90.00
#
_symmetry.space_group_name_H-M   'P 1'
#
loop_
_entity.id
_entity.type
_entity.pdbx_description
1 polymer ?
#
loop_
_entity_poly.entity_id
_entity_poly.type
_entity_poly.pdbx_seq_one_letter_code
_entity_poly.pdbx_strand_id
1 'polypeptide(L)'
;RLRRGFFLSFFPSDTPHYPYLLPNGWEWCNLEDIVCELKYGTSEKSLSVGKIAVLRMGNITNVGTIDYSNLVYSSNNEDIKLYSLEKDDLLFNRTNSSEWVGKTAIYKKEQPAIYAGYLIRIRPILIFSDYLNTVMNSSYYRNWCYNVKTDAVNQSNINAQKLSQLMIPIPPLKEQERIVVEVAKWISLIDTIKNSKEDLQTTIKQAKSKILNLAIHGKLVPQDPNDEPAIELL
;
A
#
# COMPACT_ATOMS: atom_id res chain seq x y z
N ARG A 1 3.85 -35.05 10.90
CA ARG A 1 5.20 -35.54 10.59
C ARG A 1 5.97 -34.41 9.93
N LEU A 2 6.73 -33.67 10.72
CA LEU A 2 7.73 -32.68 10.29
C LEU A 2 8.80 -33.41 9.46
N ARG A 3 8.96 -33.04 8.21
CA ARG A 3 10.10 -33.48 7.41
C ARG A 3 11.36 -32.79 7.91
N ARG A 4 12.21 -33.55 8.58
CA ARG A 4 13.58 -33.21 8.91
C ARG A 4 14.42 -33.20 7.63
N GLY A 5 15.22 -32.16 7.47
CA GLY A 5 16.54 -32.24 6.86
C GLY A 5 16.58 -32.08 5.35
N PHE A 6 16.67 -30.84 4.86
CA PHE A 6 17.47 -30.57 3.68
C PHE A 6 18.78 -29.88 4.12
N PHE A 7 19.77 -30.70 4.46
CA PHE A 7 21.15 -30.30 4.33
C PHE A 7 21.48 -30.40 2.85
N LEU A 8 21.41 -29.29 2.13
CA LEU A 8 22.03 -29.18 0.82
C LEU A 8 23.55 -29.11 1.01
N SER A 9 24.25 -30.15 0.56
CA SER A 9 25.70 -30.12 0.38
C SER A 9 25.98 -29.12 -0.75
N PHE A 10 26.46 -27.93 -0.40
CA PHE A 10 26.86 -26.91 -1.35
C PHE A 10 28.17 -27.31 -2.05
N PHE A 11 28.15 -27.41 -3.35
CA PHE A 11 29.36 -27.30 -4.17
C PHE A 11 29.78 -25.82 -4.26
N PRO A 12 31.08 -25.48 -4.26
CA PRO A 12 31.56 -24.09 -4.13
C PRO A 12 31.25 -23.13 -5.29
N SER A 13 30.50 -23.56 -6.33
CA SER A 13 30.17 -22.74 -7.51
C SER A 13 28.75 -22.16 -7.52
N ASP A 14 27.86 -22.54 -6.56
CA ASP A 14 26.48 -22.07 -6.51
C ASP A 14 26.18 -21.30 -5.21
N THR A 15 26.88 -20.19 -4.98
CA THR A 15 26.42 -19.23 -3.96
C THR A 15 25.12 -18.59 -4.47
N PRO A 16 23.99 -18.77 -3.77
CA PRO A 16 22.74 -18.11 -4.14
C PRO A 16 22.98 -16.60 -4.19
N HIS A 17 22.60 -15.97 -5.29
CA HIS A 17 22.76 -14.52 -5.45
C HIS A 17 21.65 -13.81 -4.67
N TYR A 18 21.83 -13.67 -3.35
CA TYR A 18 20.88 -12.99 -2.48
C TYR A 18 20.85 -11.48 -2.77
N PRO A 19 19.68 -10.81 -2.66
CA PRO A 19 19.53 -9.39 -2.96
C PRO A 19 20.45 -8.47 -2.14
N TYR A 20 20.70 -8.82 -0.87
CA TYR A 20 21.62 -8.14 0.04
C TYR A 20 21.95 -9.04 1.24
N LEU A 21 22.96 -8.64 2.01
CA LEU A 21 23.34 -9.37 3.24
C LEU A 21 22.30 -9.15 4.34
N LEU A 22 21.88 -10.23 4.97
CA LEU A 22 20.94 -10.20 6.10
C LEU A 22 21.68 -10.09 7.44
N PRO A 23 21.02 -9.54 8.48
CA PRO A 23 21.49 -9.64 9.86
C PRO A 23 21.60 -11.11 10.32
N ASN A 24 22.40 -11.35 11.36
CA ASN A 24 22.49 -12.68 11.98
C ASN A 24 21.11 -13.14 12.50
N GLY A 25 20.76 -14.36 12.20
CA GLY A 25 19.49 -14.97 12.60
C GLY A 25 18.31 -14.67 11.67
N TRP A 26 18.55 -13.95 10.57
CA TRP A 26 17.58 -13.77 9.49
C TRP A 26 17.90 -14.75 8.35
N GLU A 27 16.84 -15.16 7.62
CA GLU A 27 16.98 -16.06 6.47
C GLU A 27 16.21 -15.51 5.26
N TRP A 28 16.69 -15.81 4.05
CA TRP A 28 15.94 -15.59 2.82
C TRP A 28 15.00 -16.77 2.55
N CYS A 29 13.76 -16.46 2.15
CA CYS A 29 12.77 -17.46 1.80
C CYS A 29 11.96 -17.00 0.59
N ASN A 30 11.56 -17.90 -0.31
CA ASN A 30 10.62 -17.56 -1.37
C ASN A 30 9.22 -17.35 -0.79
N LEU A 31 8.44 -16.46 -1.41
CA LEU A 31 7.07 -16.20 -0.95
C LEU A 31 6.23 -17.48 -0.90
N GLU A 32 6.38 -18.40 -1.86
CA GLU A 32 5.64 -19.66 -1.89
C GLU A 32 5.87 -20.55 -0.67
N ASP A 33 7.02 -20.45 -0.02
CA ASP A 33 7.36 -21.28 1.14
C ASP A 33 6.67 -20.82 2.44
N ILE A 34 6.19 -19.57 2.48
CA ILE A 34 5.62 -18.92 3.66
C ILE A 34 4.13 -18.58 3.55
N VAL A 35 3.51 -18.96 2.42
CA VAL A 35 2.08 -18.77 2.18
C VAL A 35 1.39 -20.09 1.85
N CYS A 36 0.13 -20.25 2.20
CA CYS A 36 -0.62 -21.44 1.81
C CYS A 36 -1.29 -21.33 0.43
N GLU A 37 -1.49 -20.10 -0.06
CA GLU A 37 -2.20 -19.89 -1.31
C GLU A 37 -1.84 -18.55 -1.96
N LEU A 38 -1.66 -18.60 -3.30
CA LEU A 38 -1.66 -17.48 -4.22
C LEU A 38 -2.83 -17.67 -5.19
N LYS A 39 -3.95 -16.96 -4.98
CA LYS A 39 -5.19 -17.20 -5.73
C LYS A 39 -5.67 -15.96 -6.45
N TYR A 40 -5.95 -16.07 -7.73
CA TYR A 40 -6.61 -15.03 -8.52
C TYR A 40 -8.04 -14.82 -8.06
N GLY A 41 -8.53 -13.58 -8.15
CA GLY A 41 -9.92 -13.25 -7.83
C GLY A 41 -10.90 -13.56 -8.94
N THR A 42 -12.17 -13.16 -8.73
CA THR A 42 -13.26 -13.39 -9.66
C THR A 42 -13.09 -12.62 -10.97
N SER A 43 -13.43 -13.27 -12.08
CA SER A 43 -13.53 -12.66 -13.41
C SER A 43 -14.95 -12.14 -13.71
N GLU A 44 -15.92 -12.35 -12.81
CA GLU A 44 -17.29 -11.93 -13.00
C GLU A 44 -17.41 -10.40 -12.99
N LYS A 45 -18.32 -9.88 -13.79
CA LYS A 45 -18.59 -8.43 -13.86
C LYS A 45 -19.25 -7.97 -12.57
N SER A 46 -18.65 -6.99 -11.93
CA SER A 46 -19.19 -6.38 -10.73
C SER A 46 -20.42 -5.53 -10.98
N LEU A 47 -21.28 -5.42 -9.98
CA LEU A 47 -22.54 -4.66 -9.95
C LEU A 47 -22.37 -3.37 -9.14
N SER A 48 -23.26 -2.38 -9.36
CA SER A 48 -23.32 -1.19 -8.52
C SER A 48 -23.90 -1.44 -7.13
N VAL A 49 -24.72 -2.50 -6.99
CA VAL A 49 -25.34 -2.96 -5.72
C VAL A 49 -25.31 -4.47 -5.68
N GLY A 50 -25.07 -5.08 -4.52
CA GLY A 50 -25.01 -6.52 -4.36
C GLY A 50 -24.85 -6.95 -2.90
N LYS A 51 -24.65 -8.26 -2.68
CA LYS A 51 -24.58 -8.88 -1.35
C LYS A 51 -23.24 -8.65 -0.64
N ILE A 52 -22.15 -8.53 -1.41
CA ILE A 52 -20.79 -8.43 -0.86
C ILE A 52 -19.95 -7.46 -1.69
N ALA A 53 -19.07 -6.72 -1.05
CA ALA A 53 -18.13 -5.83 -1.71
C ALA A 53 -17.09 -6.62 -2.53
N VAL A 54 -16.71 -6.08 -3.70
CA VAL A 54 -15.64 -6.60 -4.56
C VAL A 54 -14.51 -5.59 -4.59
N LEU A 55 -13.40 -5.94 -3.97
CA LEU A 55 -12.19 -5.12 -3.99
C LEU A 55 -11.50 -5.22 -5.35
N ARG A 56 -11.11 -4.06 -5.88
CA ARG A 56 -10.45 -3.91 -7.18
C ARG A 56 -9.09 -3.22 -7.01
N MET A 57 -8.32 -3.14 -8.10
CA MET A 57 -7.01 -2.47 -8.10
C MET A 57 -7.06 -1.02 -7.58
N GLY A 58 -8.15 -0.28 -7.80
CA GLY A 58 -8.34 1.09 -7.30
C GLY A 58 -8.54 1.18 -5.79
N ASN A 59 -8.91 0.07 -5.13
CA ASN A 59 -9.05 0.01 -3.68
C ASN A 59 -7.72 -0.24 -2.94
N ILE A 60 -6.64 -0.59 -3.66
CA ILE A 60 -5.31 -0.78 -3.07
C ILE A 60 -4.59 0.56 -2.99
N THR A 61 -4.34 1.06 -1.79
CA THR A 61 -3.65 2.34 -1.58
C THR A 61 -2.13 2.22 -1.79
N ASN A 62 -1.44 3.35 -1.80
CA ASN A 62 0.02 3.40 -1.95
C ASN A 62 0.77 3.14 -0.63
N VAL A 63 0.04 2.98 0.48
CA VAL A 63 0.59 2.79 1.83
C VAL A 63 0.25 1.41 2.41
N GLY A 64 -0.21 0.47 1.58
CA GLY A 64 -0.47 -0.91 1.99
C GLY A 64 -1.79 -1.11 2.74
N THR A 65 -2.76 -0.22 2.57
CA THR A 65 -4.11 -0.31 3.15
C THR A 65 -5.18 -0.41 2.06
N ILE A 66 -6.41 -0.71 2.45
CA ILE A 66 -7.55 -0.79 1.54
C ILE A 66 -8.42 0.46 1.69
N ASP A 67 -8.77 1.06 0.54
CA ASP A 67 -9.73 2.15 0.46
C ASP A 67 -11.11 1.61 0.11
N TYR A 68 -12.07 1.80 1.00
CA TYR A 68 -13.46 1.36 0.87
C TYR A 68 -14.40 2.45 0.32
N SER A 69 -13.89 3.60 -0.11
CA SER A 69 -14.72 4.75 -0.53
C SER A 69 -15.48 4.52 -1.85
N ASN A 70 -14.96 3.67 -2.74
CA ASN A 70 -15.53 3.43 -4.08
C ASN A 70 -15.67 1.94 -4.36
N LEU A 71 -16.70 1.34 -3.80
CA LEU A 71 -16.96 -0.09 -3.89
C LEU A 71 -17.90 -0.44 -5.05
N VAL A 72 -17.69 -1.64 -5.55
CA VAL A 72 -18.65 -2.39 -6.37
C VAL A 72 -18.98 -3.69 -5.68
N TYR A 73 -19.97 -4.43 -6.19
CA TYR A 73 -20.54 -5.55 -5.45
C TYR A 73 -20.72 -6.78 -6.34
N SER A 74 -20.88 -7.94 -5.71
CA SER A 74 -21.34 -9.18 -6.30
C SER A 74 -22.53 -9.76 -5.51
N SER A 75 -23.38 -10.50 -6.20
CA SER A 75 -24.45 -11.31 -5.61
C SER A 75 -24.32 -12.80 -5.92
N ASN A 76 -23.22 -13.19 -6.63
CA ASN A 76 -22.93 -14.56 -6.96
C ASN A 76 -22.49 -15.35 -5.72
N ASN A 77 -23.31 -16.31 -5.28
CA ASN A 77 -23.03 -17.08 -4.08
C ASN A 77 -21.81 -18.02 -4.23
N GLU A 78 -21.51 -18.50 -5.44
CA GLU A 78 -20.33 -19.33 -5.70
C GLU A 78 -19.05 -18.50 -5.58
N ASP A 79 -19.03 -17.30 -6.17
CA ASP A 79 -17.92 -16.37 -6.06
C ASP A 79 -17.68 -15.92 -4.60
N ILE A 80 -18.77 -15.64 -3.88
CA ILE A 80 -18.70 -15.32 -2.46
C ILE A 80 -18.01 -16.43 -1.67
N LYS A 81 -18.39 -17.68 -1.93
CA LYS A 81 -17.78 -18.85 -1.27
C LYS A 81 -16.30 -19.04 -1.65
N LEU A 82 -15.96 -18.83 -2.93
CA LEU A 82 -14.63 -19.12 -3.48
C LEU A 82 -13.59 -18.02 -3.17
N TYR A 83 -14.02 -16.76 -3.13
CA TYR A 83 -13.13 -15.59 -3.08
C TYR A 83 -13.29 -14.75 -1.82
N SER A 84 -14.02 -15.22 -0.80
CA SER A 84 -14.10 -14.52 0.49
C SER A 84 -12.71 -14.31 1.08
N LEU A 85 -12.48 -13.07 1.52
CA LEU A 85 -11.27 -12.67 2.22
C LEU A 85 -11.39 -12.98 3.70
N GLU A 86 -10.28 -13.41 4.28
CA GLU A 86 -10.11 -13.56 5.73
C GLU A 86 -9.21 -12.45 6.25
N LYS A 87 -9.38 -12.14 7.54
CA LYS A 87 -8.51 -11.18 8.20
C LYS A 87 -7.04 -11.55 7.98
N ASP A 88 -6.24 -10.54 7.66
CA ASP A 88 -4.80 -10.64 7.42
C ASP A 88 -4.40 -11.32 6.10
N ASP A 89 -5.35 -11.61 5.18
CA ASP A 89 -5.01 -11.84 3.78
C ASP A 89 -4.39 -10.57 3.17
N LEU A 90 -3.40 -10.73 2.28
CA LEU A 90 -2.88 -9.62 1.47
C LEU A 90 -3.45 -9.70 0.06
N LEU A 91 -3.67 -8.54 -0.54
CA LEU A 91 -4.10 -8.39 -1.92
C LEU A 91 -2.97 -7.76 -2.74
N PHE A 92 -2.53 -8.47 -3.76
CA PHE A 92 -1.50 -8.05 -4.69
C PHE A 92 -2.13 -7.63 -6.02
N ASN A 93 -1.81 -6.42 -6.48
CA ASN A 93 -2.30 -5.88 -7.74
C ASN A 93 -1.43 -6.37 -8.91
N ARG A 94 -1.89 -7.45 -9.57
CA ARG A 94 -1.13 -8.13 -10.64
C ARG A 94 -1.08 -7.39 -11.96
N THR A 95 -2.02 -6.49 -12.23
CA THR A 95 -2.16 -5.78 -13.51
C THR A 95 -2.48 -4.32 -13.28
N ASN A 96 -1.62 -3.43 -13.72
CA ASN A 96 -1.79 -1.97 -13.62
C ASN A 96 -0.83 -1.28 -14.61
N SER A 97 -0.78 0.07 -14.57
CA SER A 97 0.31 0.80 -15.22
C SER A 97 1.67 0.35 -14.69
N SER A 98 2.72 0.59 -15.47
CA SER A 98 4.10 0.21 -15.13
C SER A 98 4.56 0.71 -13.75
N GLU A 99 4.06 1.86 -13.33
CA GLU A 99 4.37 2.46 -12.03
C GLU A 99 3.63 1.78 -10.86
N TRP A 100 2.39 1.30 -11.09
CA TRP A 100 1.50 0.85 -10.03
C TRP A 100 1.26 -0.65 -9.97
N VAL A 101 1.79 -1.42 -10.92
CA VAL A 101 1.76 -2.89 -10.83
C VAL A 101 2.53 -3.35 -9.59
N GLY A 102 1.97 -4.32 -8.89
CA GLY A 102 2.55 -4.83 -7.64
C GLY A 102 2.16 -4.07 -6.38
N LYS A 103 1.28 -3.04 -6.43
CA LYS A 103 0.73 -2.48 -5.18
C LYS A 103 0.12 -3.60 -4.34
N THR A 104 0.39 -3.57 -3.04
CA THR A 104 -0.08 -4.59 -2.10
C THR A 104 -0.71 -3.93 -0.89
N ALA A 105 -1.81 -4.50 -0.39
CA ALA A 105 -2.47 -4.07 0.83
C ALA A 105 -2.92 -5.26 1.67
N ILE A 106 -2.95 -5.06 2.98
CA ILE A 106 -3.45 -6.05 3.94
C ILE A 106 -4.95 -5.81 4.19
N TYR A 107 -5.72 -6.90 4.19
CA TYR A 107 -7.15 -6.87 4.51
C TYR A 107 -7.36 -7.10 6.01
N LYS A 108 -7.89 -6.09 6.71
CA LYS A 108 -8.12 -6.12 8.17
C LYS A 108 -9.55 -6.52 8.56
N LYS A 109 -10.39 -6.87 7.57
CA LYS A 109 -11.78 -7.31 7.75
C LYS A 109 -12.70 -6.20 8.29
N GLU A 110 -12.49 -4.96 7.84
CA GLU A 110 -13.35 -3.83 8.18
C GLU A 110 -14.80 -4.06 7.71
N GLN A 111 -14.98 -4.74 6.58
CA GLN A 111 -16.24 -5.26 6.09
C GLN A 111 -16.03 -6.51 5.23
N PRO A 112 -17.01 -7.44 5.14
CA PRO A 112 -16.90 -8.61 4.28
C PRO A 112 -16.65 -8.23 2.82
N ALA A 113 -15.68 -8.88 2.18
CA ALA A 113 -15.33 -8.61 0.79
C ALA A 113 -14.82 -9.87 0.07
N ILE A 114 -14.97 -9.84 -1.26
CA ILE A 114 -14.25 -10.67 -2.22
C ILE A 114 -13.36 -9.77 -3.07
N TYR A 115 -12.62 -10.30 -4.03
CA TYR A 115 -11.69 -9.51 -4.84
C TYR A 115 -11.74 -9.89 -6.32
N ALA A 116 -11.44 -8.91 -7.19
CA ALA A 116 -11.49 -9.04 -8.64
C ALA A 116 -10.25 -9.75 -9.20
N GLY A 117 -10.34 -10.32 -10.41
CA GLY A 117 -9.30 -11.10 -11.07
C GLY A 117 -8.00 -10.34 -11.41
N TYR A 118 -7.99 -9.01 -11.30
CA TYR A 118 -6.77 -8.19 -11.37
C TYR A 118 -5.95 -8.18 -10.08
N LEU A 119 -6.46 -8.85 -9.02
CA LEU A 119 -5.78 -9.05 -7.76
C LEU A 119 -5.44 -10.52 -7.56
N ILE A 120 -4.34 -10.78 -6.84
CA ILE A 120 -3.98 -12.09 -6.30
C ILE A 120 -4.06 -11.98 -4.77
N ARG A 121 -4.82 -12.90 -4.16
CA ARG A 121 -4.80 -13.08 -2.70
C ARG A 121 -3.54 -13.84 -2.31
N ILE A 122 -2.85 -13.34 -1.32
CA ILE A 122 -1.73 -13.97 -0.64
C ILE A 122 -2.21 -14.30 0.77
N ARG A 123 -2.16 -15.57 1.17
CA ARG A 123 -2.55 -16.02 2.51
C ARG A 123 -1.32 -16.50 3.27
N PRO A 124 -0.73 -15.69 4.16
CA PRO A 124 0.46 -16.04 4.93
C PRO A 124 0.17 -17.13 5.96
N ILE A 125 1.18 -17.99 6.25
CA ILE A 125 1.09 -19.06 7.25
C ILE A 125 2.28 -19.12 8.21
N LEU A 126 3.47 -18.71 7.78
CA LEU A 126 4.71 -18.79 8.56
C LEU A 126 5.34 -17.42 8.87
N ILE A 127 4.61 -16.34 8.56
CA ILE A 127 5.08 -14.96 8.67
C ILE A 127 3.93 -14.07 9.16
N PHE A 128 4.23 -13.05 9.97
CA PHE A 128 3.23 -12.04 10.30
C PHE A 128 2.78 -11.27 9.05
N SER A 129 1.48 -11.21 8.82
CA SER A 129 0.91 -10.55 7.65
C SER A 129 1.25 -9.05 7.59
N ASP A 130 1.29 -8.35 8.72
CA ASP A 130 1.71 -6.95 8.79
C ASP A 130 3.19 -6.77 8.44
N TYR A 131 4.05 -7.71 8.85
CA TYR A 131 5.45 -7.69 8.46
C TYR A 131 5.61 -7.94 6.95
N LEU A 132 4.91 -8.94 6.41
CA LEU A 132 4.91 -9.20 4.97
C LEU A 132 4.40 -7.98 4.19
N ASN A 133 3.32 -7.34 4.65
CA ASN A 133 2.82 -6.10 4.06
C ASN A 133 3.87 -4.97 4.11
N THR A 134 4.63 -4.86 5.21
CA THR A 134 5.74 -3.91 5.33
C THR A 134 6.84 -4.17 4.28
N VAL A 135 7.26 -5.43 4.12
CA VAL A 135 8.23 -5.82 3.09
C VAL A 135 7.70 -5.51 1.70
N MET A 136 6.45 -5.86 1.41
CA MET A 136 5.79 -5.66 0.10
C MET A 136 5.38 -4.20 -0.18
N ASN A 137 5.72 -3.25 0.70
CA ASN A 137 5.63 -1.82 0.47
C ASN A 137 7.00 -1.12 0.53
N SER A 138 8.11 -1.87 0.67
CA SER A 138 9.47 -1.35 0.70
C SER A 138 10.01 -0.99 -0.68
N SER A 139 11.10 -0.20 -0.71
CA SER A 139 11.83 0.11 -1.95
C SER A 139 12.45 -1.15 -2.59
N TYR A 140 12.93 -2.10 -1.79
CA TYR A 140 13.41 -3.40 -2.25
C TYR A 140 12.35 -4.11 -3.10
N TYR A 141 11.16 -4.24 -2.56
CA TYR A 141 10.04 -4.88 -3.26
C TYR A 141 9.60 -4.10 -4.51
N ARG A 142 9.55 -2.77 -4.45
CA ARG A 142 9.20 -1.94 -5.62
C ARG A 142 10.20 -2.13 -6.77
N ASN A 143 11.49 -2.19 -6.46
CA ASN A 143 12.54 -2.48 -7.45
C ASN A 143 12.38 -3.90 -8.04
N TRP A 144 12.06 -4.88 -7.21
CA TRP A 144 11.77 -6.23 -7.68
C TRP A 144 10.58 -6.23 -8.65
N CYS A 145 9.44 -5.61 -8.31
CA CYS A 145 8.29 -5.48 -9.21
C CYS A 145 8.68 -4.86 -10.56
N TYR A 146 9.46 -3.80 -10.54
CA TYR A 146 9.94 -3.14 -11.75
C TYR A 146 10.76 -4.07 -12.65
N ASN A 147 11.59 -4.90 -12.07
CA ASN A 147 12.48 -5.81 -12.81
C ASN A 147 11.75 -7.05 -13.36
N VAL A 148 10.73 -7.58 -12.66
CA VAL A 148 10.06 -8.83 -13.04
C VAL A 148 8.78 -8.64 -13.86
N LYS A 149 8.21 -7.42 -13.88
CA LYS A 149 6.99 -7.15 -14.64
C LYS A 149 7.14 -7.45 -16.12
N THR A 150 6.07 -7.83 -16.76
CA THR A 150 5.96 -7.92 -18.20
C THR A 150 5.14 -6.73 -18.70
N ASP A 151 5.74 -5.90 -19.54
CA ASP A 151 5.08 -4.73 -20.09
C ASP A 151 4.28 -5.09 -21.36
N ALA A 152 3.09 -4.50 -21.49
CA ALA A 152 2.26 -4.45 -22.67
C ALA A 152 1.91 -2.99 -22.98
N VAL A 153 1.26 -2.71 -24.13
CA VAL A 153 1.08 -1.34 -24.67
C VAL A 153 0.58 -0.33 -23.64
N ASN A 154 -0.35 -0.70 -22.76
CA ASN A 154 -0.95 0.22 -21.79
C ASN A 154 -0.95 -0.27 -20.35
N GLN A 155 -0.33 -1.41 -20.08
CA GLN A 155 -0.33 -2.01 -18.75
C GLN A 155 0.84 -2.96 -18.56
N SER A 156 1.21 -3.18 -17.31
CA SER A 156 2.18 -4.16 -16.88
C SER A 156 1.52 -5.26 -16.07
N ASN A 157 2.13 -6.45 -16.07
CA ASN A 157 1.61 -7.61 -15.38
C ASN A 157 2.72 -8.38 -14.63
N ILE A 158 2.37 -8.85 -13.43
CA ILE A 158 3.16 -9.81 -12.66
C ILE A 158 2.21 -10.95 -12.29
N ASN A 159 2.45 -12.16 -12.82
CA ASN A 159 1.62 -13.32 -12.56
C ASN A 159 1.98 -14.01 -11.22
N ALA A 160 1.14 -14.97 -10.78
CA ALA A 160 1.36 -15.69 -9.53
C ALA A 160 2.68 -16.49 -9.52
N GLN A 161 3.10 -17.02 -10.66
CA GLN A 161 4.36 -17.77 -10.77
C GLN A 161 5.58 -16.87 -10.54
N LYS A 162 5.60 -15.65 -11.09
CA LYS A 162 6.66 -14.68 -10.78
C LYS A 162 6.58 -14.25 -9.32
N LEU A 163 5.35 -14.01 -8.82
CA LEU A 163 5.13 -13.57 -7.45
C LEU A 163 5.60 -14.62 -6.43
N SER A 164 5.41 -15.93 -6.70
CA SER A 164 5.84 -17.01 -5.81
C SER A 164 7.35 -17.03 -5.58
N GLN A 165 8.14 -16.56 -6.53
CA GLN A 165 9.61 -16.48 -6.49
C GLN A 165 10.15 -15.19 -5.83
N LEU A 166 9.29 -14.33 -5.32
CA LEU A 166 9.73 -13.16 -4.57
C LEU A 166 10.47 -13.61 -3.31
N MET A 167 11.73 -13.20 -3.17
CA MET A 167 12.51 -13.45 -1.97
C MET A 167 12.11 -12.50 -0.85
N ILE A 168 11.80 -13.07 0.30
CA ILE A 168 11.39 -12.35 1.52
C ILE A 168 12.47 -12.52 2.59
N PRO A 169 12.97 -11.43 3.21
CA PRO A 169 13.87 -11.54 4.35
C PRO A 169 13.04 -11.88 5.59
N ILE A 170 13.37 -12.95 6.29
CA ILE A 170 12.62 -13.49 7.43
C ILE A 170 13.39 -13.29 8.73
N PRO A 171 13.00 -12.33 9.58
CA PRO A 171 13.48 -12.23 10.96
C PRO A 171 12.82 -13.28 11.87
N PRO A 172 13.38 -13.53 13.06
CA PRO A 172 12.66 -14.24 14.11
C PRO A 172 11.28 -13.63 14.41
N LEU A 173 10.26 -14.46 14.72
CA LEU A 173 8.86 -13.99 14.87
C LEU A 173 8.71 -12.79 15.81
N LYS A 174 9.37 -12.82 16.99
CA LYS A 174 9.34 -11.68 17.93
C LYS A 174 9.97 -10.40 17.37
N GLU A 175 10.89 -10.54 16.44
CA GLU A 175 11.50 -9.39 15.78
C GLU A 175 10.57 -8.82 14.69
N GLN A 176 9.85 -9.69 13.97
CA GLN A 176 8.79 -9.23 13.04
C GLN A 176 7.76 -8.36 13.77
N GLU A 177 7.30 -8.77 14.96
CA GLU A 177 6.36 -7.97 15.79
C GLU A 177 6.96 -6.60 16.15
N ARG A 178 8.21 -6.57 16.62
CA ARG A 178 8.88 -5.30 16.98
C ARG A 178 9.04 -4.39 15.78
N ILE A 179 9.40 -4.92 14.61
CA ILE A 179 9.53 -4.16 13.36
C ILE A 179 8.18 -3.55 12.98
N VAL A 180 7.09 -4.31 13.02
CA VAL A 180 5.74 -3.83 12.70
C VAL A 180 5.34 -2.67 13.62
N VAL A 181 5.54 -2.81 14.93
CA VAL A 181 5.21 -1.76 15.91
C VAL A 181 6.03 -0.48 15.66
N GLU A 182 7.33 -0.62 15.41
CA GLU A 182 8.19 0.54 15.20
C GLU A 182 7.87 1.24 13.86
N VAL A 183 7.61 0.48 12.79
CA VAL A 183 7.17 1.04 11.49
C VAL A 183 5.86 1.80 11.64
N ALA A 184 4.86 1.24 12.34
CA ALA A 184 3.58 1.90 12.57
C ALA A 184 3.76 3.23 13.32
N LYS A 185 4.62 3.27 14.33
CA LYS A 185 4.95 4.48 15.08
C LYS A 185 5.57 5.57 14.19
N TRP A 186 6.54 5.21 13.34
CA TRP A 186 7.17 6.16 12.41
C TRP A 186 6.19 6.68 11.36
N ILE A 187 5.32 5.83 10.81
CA ILE A 187 4.28 6.25 9.85
C ILE A 187 3.33 7.23 10.52
N SER A 188 2.84 6.93 11.74
CA SER A 188 1.96 7.83 12.50
C SER A 188 2.62 9.20 12.77
N LEU A 189 3.92 9.23 13.09
CA LEU A 189 4.65 10.48 13.28
C LEU A 189 4.75 11.30 11.98
N ILE A 190 5.04 10.64 10.86
CA ILE A 190 5.09 11.28 9.54
C ILE A 190 3.73 11.89 9.18
N ASP A 191 2.63 11.18 9.40
CA ASP A 191 1.28 11.67 9.13
C ASP A 191 0.93 12.87 10.02
N THR A 192 1.32 12.86 11.29
CA THR A 192 1.17 14.00 12.21
C THR A 192 1.89 15.25 11.69
N ILE A 193 3.14 15.09 11.27
CA ILE A 193 3.95 16.21 10.71
C ILE A 193 3.29 16.73 9.41
N LYS A 194 2.83 15.84 8.54
CA LYS A 194 2.18 16.20 7.28
C LYS A 194 0.90 16.99 7.51
N ASN A 195 0.03 16.51 8.40
CA ASN A 195 -1.22 17.19 8.74
C ASN A 195 -0.95 18.58 9.37
N SER A 196 0.01 18.68 10.27
CA SER A 196 0.43 19.97 10.87
C SER A 196 0.92 20.98 9.82
N LYS A 197 1.61 20.51 8.78
CA LYS A 197 2.05 21.35 7.66
C LYS A 197 0.87 21.84 6.80
N GLU A 198 -0.11 21.01 6.54
CA GLU A 198 -1.33 21.38 5.81
C GLU A 198 -2.18 22.39 6.58
N ASP A 199 -2.32 22.22 7.90
CA ASP A 199 -2.99 23.18 8.78
C ASP A 199 -2.28 24.54 8.80
N LEU A 200 -0.95 24.54 8.86
CA LEU A 200 -0.15 25.77 8.81
C LEU A 200 -0.32 26.50 7.47
N GLN A 201 -0.33 25.79 6.34
CA GLN A 201 -0.57 26.40 5.03
C GLN A 201 -1.96 27.01 4.93
N THR A 202 -2.98 26.37 5.47
CA THR A 202 -4.35 26.88 5.52
C THR A 202 -4.44 28.14 6.36
N THR A 203 -3.82 28.15 7.55
CA THR A 203 -3.75 29.31 8.43
C THR A 203 -3.05 30.50 7.78
N ILE A 204 -1.94 30.27 7.08
CA ILE A 204 -1.22 31.33 6.31
C ILE A 204 -2.11 31.90 5.22
N LYS A 205 -2.84 31.07 4.48
CA LYS A 205 -3.75 31.51 3.43
C LYS A 205 -4.88 32.39 3.99
N GLN A 206 -5.46 32.01 5.11
CA GLN A 206 -6.50 32.78 5.80
C GLN A 206 -5.96 34.11 6.31
N ALA A 207 -4.77 34.13 6.90
CA ALA A 207 -4.12 35.35 7.37
C ALA A 207 -3.85 36.35 6.22
N LYS A 208 -3.30 35.84 5.10
CA LYS A 208 -3.10 36.65 3.88
C LYS A 208 -4.40 37.26 3.37
N SER A 209 -5.46 36.47 3.27
CA SER A 209 -6.77 36.96 2.84
C SER A 209 -7.32 38.05 3.75
N LYS A 210 -7.19 37.88 5.07
CA LYS A 210 -7.62 38.86 6.08
C LYS A 210 -6.84 40.17 5.97
N ILE A 211 -5.52 40.10 5.80
CA ILE A 211 -4.65 41.29 5.62
C ILE A 211 -5.08 42.07 4.37
N LEU A 212 -5.25 41.41 3.23
CA LEU A 212 -5.67 42.05 1.99
C LEU A 212 -7.06 42.72 2.13
N ASN A 213 -7.98 42.04 2.81
CA ASN A 213 -9.30 42.60 3.06
C ASN A 213 -9.24 43.85 3.92
N LEU A 214 -8.43 43.89 4.99
CA LEU A 214 -8.24 45.05 5.80
C LEU A 214 -7.61 46.22 5.02
N ALA A 215 -6.67 45.92 4.12
CA ALA A 215 -6.00 46.91 3.28
C ALA A 215 -6.99 47.66 2.36
N ILE A 216 -7.81 46.92 1.60
CA ILE A 216 -8.75 47.47 0.65
C ILE A 216 -9.97 48.19 1.29
N HIS A 217 -10.18 47.97 2.60
CA HIS A 217 -11.20 48.66 3.38
C HIS A 217 -10.66 49.83 4.21
N GLY A 218 -9.39 50.21 4.00
CA GLY A 218 -8.75 51.31 4.75
C GLY A 218 -8.58 51.04 6.24
N LYS A 219 -8.55 49.72 6.65
CA LYS A 219 -8.46 49.31 8.06
C LYS A 219 -7.11 48.71 8.44
N LEU A 220 -6.19 48.61 7.50
CA LEU A 220 -4.87 48.00 7.73
C LEU A 220 -3.89 48.99 8.38
N VAL A 221 -3.95 50.24 7.96
CA VAL A 221 -3.16 51.34 8.49
C VAL A 221 -4.07 52.47 8.94
N PRO A 222 -3.69 53.26 9.96
CA PRO A 222 -4.41 54.48 10.31
C PRO A 222 -4.42 55.45 9.13
N GLN A 223 -5.53 56.15 8.91
CA GLN A 223 -5.56 57.26 7.98
C GLN A 223 -4.84 58.47 8.53
N ASP A 224 -4.03 59.11 7.70
CA ASP A 224 -3.39 60.39 8.08
C ASP A 224 -4.31 61.52 7.65
N PRO A 225 -4.73 62.42 8.61
CA PRO A 225 -5.58 63.54 8.26
C PRO A 225 -4.88 64.62 7.40
N ASN A 226 -3.57 64.52 7.21
CA ASN A 226 -2.80 65.44 6.35
C ASN A 226 -2.64 64.91 4.92
N ASP A 227 -3.10 63.66 4.63
CA ASP A 227 -3.08 63.10 3.26
C ASP A 227 -4.06 63.86 2.39
N GLU A 228 -3.67 64.16 1.13
CA GLU A 228 -4.55 64.77 0.12
C GLU A 228 -5.72 63.83 -0.18
N PRO A 229 -6.98 64.39 -0.21
CA PRO A 229 -8.14 63.60 -0.58
C PRO A 229 -7.99 62.99 -1.99
N ALA A 230 -8.35 61.73 -2.17
CA ALA A 230 -8.22 61.04 -3.44
C ALA A 230 -8.98 61.68 -4.59
N ILE A 231 -10.01 62.52 -4.29
CA ILE A 231 -10.74 63.28 -5.29
C ILE A 231 -9.84 64.27 -6.03
N GLU A 232 -8.73 64.71 -5.43
CA GLU A 232 -7.77 65.62 -6.10
C GLU A 232 -6.83 64.87 -7.07
N LEU A 233 -6.82 63.52 -7.05
CA LEU A 233 -6.07 62.69 -7.98
C LEU A 233 -6.89 62.30 -9.23
N LEU A 234 -8.21 62.52 -9.20
CA LEU A 234 -9.15 62.11 -10.24
C LEU A 234 -9.62 63.33 -11.06
#